data_fb4c982fcc9c1223e4d3ee064a39f695
#
_entry.id   fb4c982fcc9c1223e4d3ee064a39f695
#
_cell.length_a   1.000
_cell.length_b   1.000
_cell.length_c   1.000
_cell.angle_alpha   90.00
_cell.angle_beta   90.00
_cell.angle_gamma   90.00
#
_symmetry.space_group_name_H-M   'P 1'
#
loop_
_entity.id
_entity.type
_entity.pdbx_description
1 polymer ?
#
loop_
_entity_poly.entity_id
_entity_poly.type
_entity_poly.pdbx_seq_one_letter_code
_entity_poly.pdbx_strand_id
1 'polypeptide(L)'
;MAAEDEGRTEEPSEYKLEKARKEGRVATSAEVSSALVLLFCVLVLVFLGNWILNELINAFKFYFSIAMEGDFTSPSVIYMFFSVLLKCIIPVGAVAIVAGFLGNIVQTKGIIFSLKPIEPKFSKIVPKVGEYFKKTIFSGKGLFNIAKSIIKIVIIAVVGYILLKRIFQH
;
A
#
# COMPACT_ATOMS: atom_id res chain seq x y z
N MET A 1 23.88 -27.51 23.65
CA MET A 1 23.35 -26.61 22.61
C MET A 1 23.29 -25.14 23.10
N ALA A 2 24.35 -24.67 23.75
CA ALA A 2 24.42 -23.29 24.26
C ALA A 2 25.67 -22.52 23.80
N ALA A 3 26.43 -23.07 22.87
CA ALA A 3 27.71 -22.51 22.44
C ALA A 3 27.65 -21.77 21.08
N GLU A 4 26.49 -21.72 20.40
CA GLU A 4 26.37 -21.10 19.08
C GLU A 4 25.87 -19.63 19.13
N ASP A 5 25.44 -19.10 20.27
CA ASP A 5 24.88 -17.75 20.39
C ASP A 5 25.91 -16.69 20.80
N GLU A 6 27.07 -17.08 21.32
CA GLU A 6 28.11 -16.13 21.77
C GLU A 6 28.96 -15.51 20.63
N GLY A 7 28.84 -16.00 19.40
CA GLY A 7 29.60 -15.49 18.24
C GLY A 7 28.92 -14.42 17.41
N ARG A 8 27.72 -13.91 17.80
CA ARG A 8 26.91 -12.98 16.99
C ARG A 8 27.00 -11.50 17.39
N THR A 9 27.89 -11.13 18.27
CA THR A 9 28.04 -9.74 18.74
C THR A 9 28.90 -8.86 17.83
N GLU A 10 29.56 -9.43 16.82
CA GLU A 10 30.32 -8.61 15.85
C GLU A 10 29.38 -8.09 14.75
N GLU A 11 29.51 -6.80 14.42
CA GLU A 11 28.82 -6.19 13.30
C GLU A 11 29.13 -6.94 12.00
N PRO A 12 28.14 -7.16 11.12
CA PRO A 12 28.37 -7.87 9.86
C PRO A 12 29.40 -7.13 9.02
N SER A 13 30.44 -7.82 8.55
CA SER A 13 31.43 -7.21 7.68
C SER A 13 30.78 -6.59 6.44
N GLU A 14 31.36 -5.52 5.91
CA GLU A 14 30.85 -4.81 4.71
C GLU A 14 30.62 -5.74 3.53
N TYR A 15 31.47 -6.75 3.37
CA TYR A 15 31.30 -7.80 2.36
C TYR A 15 30.01 -8.62 2.54
N LYS A 16 29.64 -8.98 3.78
CA LYS A 16 28.40 -9.68 4.08
C LYS A 16 27.16 -8.81 3.81
N LEU A 17 27.26 -7.51 4.12
CA LEU A 17 26.21 -6.54 3.85
C LEU A 17 26.02 -6.34 2.34
N GLU A 18 27.09 -6.21 1.59
CA GLU A 18 27.05 -6.07 0.13
C GLU A 18 26.48 -7.32 -0.54
N LYS A 19 26.89 -8.50 -0.10
CA LYS A 19 26.35 -9.78 -0.58
C LYS A 19 24.86 -9.90 -0.29
N ALA A 20 24.43 -9.53 0.92
CA ALA A 20 23.00 -9.53 1.28
C ALA A 20 22.21 -8.55 0.41
N ARG A 21 22.75 -7.38 0.10
CA ARG A 21 22.13 -6.42 -0.84
C ARG A 21 21.99 -6.99 -2.25
N LYS A 22 23.06 -7.60 -2.78
CA LYS A 22 23.01 -8.27 -4.11
C LYS A 22 21.99 -9.42 -4.16
N GLU A 23 21.75 -10.07 -3.02
CA GLU A 23 20.72 -11.11 -2.89
C GLU A 23 19.31 -10.57 -2.65
N GLY A 24 19.13 -9.24 -2.60
CA GLY A 24 17.84 -8.61 -2.33
C GLY A 24 17.39 -8.68 -0.87
N ARG A 25 18.29 -9.05 0.06
CA ARG A 25 18.02 -9.08 1.50
C ARG A 25 18.36 -7.74 2.12
N VAL A 26 17.43 -6.81 2.05
CA VAL A 26 17.55 -5.49 2.68
C VAL A 26 16.47 -5.29 3.71
N ALA A 27 16.82 -4.59 4.78
CA ALA A 27 15.84 -4.20 5.79
C ALA A 27 14.98 -3.08 5.23
N THR A 28 13.73 -3.40 4.87
CA THR A 28 12.73 -2.42 4.46
C THR A 28 11.53 -2.47 5.40
N SER A 29 10.96 -1.32 5.69
CA SER A 29 9.72 -1.22 6.45
C SER A 29 8.54 -1.07 5.48
N ALA A 30 7.69 -2.07 5.40
CA ALA A 30 6.46 -2.00 4.62
C ALA A 30 5.57 -0.84 5.08
N GLU A 31 5.60 -0.49 6.36
CA GLU A 31 4.83 0.60 6.92
C GLU A 31 5.26 1.97 6.40
N VAL A 32 6.58 2.20 6.26
CA VAL A 32 7.11 3.45 5.71
C VAL A 32 6.74 3.57 4.24
N SER A 33 6.87 2.49 3.44
CA SER A 33 6.44 2.49 2.04
C SER A 33 4.95 2.79 1.91
N SER A 34 4.11 2.14 2.72
CA SER A 34 2.66 2.35 2.69
C SER A 34 2.28 3.77 3.11
N ALA A 35 2.96 4.35 4.11
CA ALA A 35 2.72 5.71 4.56
C ALA A 35 3.09 6.72 3.47
N LEU A 36 4.20 6.51 2.76
CA LEU A 36 4.61 7.36 1.63
C LEU A 36 3.59 7.29 0.48
N VAL A 37 3.19 6.08 0.09
CA VAL A 37 2.17 5.91 -0.96
C VAL A 37 0.88 6.62 -0.56
N LEU A 38 0.40 6.43 0.67
CA LEU A 38 -0.80 7.09 1.17
C LEU A 38 -0.67 8.61 1.13
N LEU A 39 0.45 9.14 1.61
CA LEU A 39 0.71 10.58 1.60
C LEU A 39 0.64 11.16 0.19
N PHE A 40 1.32 10.54 -0.78
CA PHE A 40 1.31 11.02 -2.16
C PHE A 40 -0.07 10.87 -2.81
N CYS A 41 -0.81 9.79 -2.55
CA CYS A 41 -2.18 9.64 -3.02
C CYS A 41 -3.11 10.73 -2.46
N VAL A 42 -3.00 11.05 -1.18
CA VAL A 42 -3.78 12.15 -0.57
C VAL A 42 -3.42 13.48 -1.19
N LEU A 43 -2.14 13.78 -1.41
CA LEU A 43 -1.72 15.00 -2.09
C LEU A 43 -2.31 15.10 -3.50
N VAL A 44 -2.30 14.02 -4.28
CA VAL A 44 -2.94 14.00 -5.60
C VAL A 44 -4.44 14.29 -5.50
N LEU A 45 -5.13 13.69 -4.54
CA LEU A 45 -6.56 13.96 -4.35
C LEU A 45 -6.83 15.41 -3.96
N VAL A 46 -5.95 16.03 -3.17
CA VAL A 46 -6.07 17.46 -2.83
C VAL A 46 -5.88 18.34 -4.07
N PHE A 47 -4.88 18.05 -4.91
CA PHE A 47 -4.60 18.86 -6.11
C PHE A 47 -5.59 18.59 -7.25
N LEU A 48 -5.96 17.35 -7.49
CA LEU A 48 -6.85 16.95 -8.59
C LEU A 48 -8.31 16.77 -8.16
N GLY A 49 -8.63 16.97 -6.89
CA GLY A 49 -9.96 16.71 -6.34
C GLY A 49 -11.08 17.45 -7.09
N ASN A 50 -10.90 18.73 -7.36
CA ASN A 50 -11.88 19.52 -8.11
C ASN A 50 -12.06 19.00 -9.55
N TRP A 51 -10.99 18.60 -10.20
CA TRP A 51 -11.06 18.02 -11.53
C TRP A 51 -11.79 16.66 -11.53
N ILE A 52 -11.46 15.78 -10.57
CA ILE A 52 -12.13 14.48 -10.38
C ILE A 52 -13.63 14.69 -10.11
N LEU A 53 -13.97 15.62 -9.22
CA LEU A 53 -15.37 15.95 -8.91
C LEU A 53 -16.12 16.45 -10.16
N ASN A 54 -15.52 17.30 -10.97
CA ASN A 54 -16.15 17.77 -12.21
C ASN A 54 -16.37 16.63 -13.22
N GLU A 55 -15.40 15.70 -13.37
CA GLU A 55 -15.59 14.52 -14.21
C GLU A 55 -16.73 13.63 -13.72
N LEU A 56 -16.85 13.43 -12.41
CA LEU A 56 -17.96 12.69 -11.81
C LEU A 56 -19.31 13.41 -12.02
N ILE A 57 -19.37 14.72 -11.80
CA ILE A 57 -20.59 15.52 -12.03
C ILE A 57 -21.02 15.43 -13.50
N ASN A 58 -20.08 15.52 -14.44
CA ASN A 58 -20.37 15.39 -15.86
C ASN A 58 -20.90 13.99 -16.21
N ALA A 59 -20.32 12.93 -15.59
CA ALA A 59 -20.83 11.59 -15.74
C ALA A 59 -22.27 11.46 -15.21
N PHE A 60 -22.55 11.99 -14.03
CA PHE A 60 -23.91 11.99 -13.48
C PHE A 60 -24.91 12.70 -14.39
N LYS A 61 -24.57 13.91 -14.87
CA LYS A 61 -25.42 14.66 -15.80
C LYS A 61 -25.71 13.83 -17.06
N PHE A 62 -24.69 13.19 -17.63
CA PHE A 62 -24.82 12.35 -18.81
C PHE A 62 -25.75 11.15 -18.55
N TYR A 63 -25.56 10.42 -17.45
CA TYR A 63 -26.42 9.28 -17.13
C TYR A 63 -27.85 9.67 -16.80
N PHE A 64 -28.05 10.80 -16.14
CA PHE A 64 -29.41 11.31 -15.91
C PHE A 64 -30.11 11.71 -17.21
N SER A 65 -29.41 12.34 -18.17
CA SER A 65 -30.01 12.68 -19.47
C SER A 65 -30.43 11.42 -20.24
N ILE A 66 -29.57 10.39 -20.29
CA ILE A 66 -29.91 9.11 -20.93
C ILE A 66 -31.05 8.39 -20.23
N ALA A 67 -31.10 8.47 -18.90
CA ALA A 67 -32.19 7.88 -18.14
C ALA A 67 -33.57 8.48 -18.52
N MET A 68 -33.59 9.74 -18.88
CA MET A 68 -34.80 10.41 -19.35
C MET A 68 -35.16 10.04 -20.81
N GLU A 69 -34.17 9.75 -21.64
CA GLU A 69 -34.35 9.34 -23.04
C GLU A 69 -34.68 7.84 -23.21
N GLY A 70 -34.38 7.01 -22.19
CA GLY A 70 -34.68 5.58 -22.16
C GLY A 70 -33.73 4.70 -22.98
N ASP A 71 -32.65 5.25 -23.57
CA ASP A 71 -31.69 4.50 -24.40
C ASP A 71 -30.44 4.09 -23.60
N PHE A 72 -30.56 3.05 -22.81
CA PHE A 72 -29.45 2.51 -22.02
C PHE A 72 -28.49 1.60 -22.81
N THR A 73 -28.84 1.23 -24.03
CA THR A 73 -28.04 0.31 -24.88
C THR A 73 -27.05 1.03 -25.78
N SER A 74 -27.09 2.37 -25.76
CA SER A 74 -26.18 3.17 -26.56
C SER A 74 -24.71 2.92 -26.22
N PRO A 75 -23.81 2.75 -27.22
CA PRO A 75 -22.36 2.61 -27.02
C PRO A 75 -21.75 3.77 -26.21
N SER A 76 -22.38 4.95 -26.24
CA SER A 76 -21.96 6.14 -25.49
C SER A 76 -21.98 5.93 -23.97
N VAL A 77 -22.89 5.09 -23.47
CA VAL A 77 -23.01 4.73 -22.05
C VAL A 77 -21.74 4.01 -21.56
N ILE A 78 -21.33 3.00 -22.32
CA ILE A 78 -20.12 2.22 -22.02
C ILE A 78 -18.86 3.09 -22.17
N TYR A 79 -18.80 3.89 -23.23
CA TYR A 79 -17.66 4.80 -23.45
C TYR A 79 -17.51 5.80 -22.30
N MET A 80 -18.59 6.42 -21.84
CA MET A 80 -18.57 7.37 -20.73
C MET A 80 -18.10 6.70 -19.45
N PHE A 81 -18.57 5.49 -19.15
CA PHE A 81 -18.15 4.72 -17.98
C PHE A 81 -16.63 4.51 -17.96
N PHE A 82 -16.08 3.93 -19.02
CA PHE A 82 -14.64 3.66 -19.08
C PHE A 82 -13.80 4.95 -19.13
N SER A 83 -14.29 5.99 -19.81
CA SER A 83 -13.61 7.28 -19.88
C SER A 83 -13.43 7.89 -18.48
N VAL A 84 -14.51 7.98 -17.70
CA VAL A 84 -14.46 8.55 -16.34
C VAL A 84 -13.65 7.65 -15.41
N LEU A 85 -13.84 6.33 -15.48
CA LEU A 85 -13.10 5.37 -14.68
C LEU A 85 -11.59 5.51 -14.90
N LEU A 86 -11.14 5.55 -16.15
CA LEU A 86 -9.72 5.68 -16.49
C LEU A 86 -9.18 7.05 -16.09
N LYS A 87 -9.91 8.14 -16.34
CA LYS A 87 -9.52 9.49 -15.94
C LYS A 87 -9.34 9.61 -14.41
N CYS A 88 -10.18 8.95 -13.62
CA CYS A 88 -10.06 8.97 -12.16
C CYS A 88 -8.96 8.06 -11.64
N ILE A 89 -8.81 6.86 -12.20
CA ILE A 89 -7.86 5.84 -11.70
C ILE A 89 -6.42 6.11 -12.14
N ILE A 90 -6.19 6.51 -13.39
CA ILE A 90 -4.85 6.64 -13.94
C ILE A 90 -3.97 7.62 -13.14
N PRO A 91 -4.40 8.86 -12.83
CA PRO A 91 -3.53 9.79 -12.12
C PRO A 91 -3.20 9.33 -10.70
N VAL A 92 -4.16 8.78 -9.98
CA VAL A 92 -3.94 8.26 -8.62
C VAL A 92 -3.07 7.00 -8.65
N GLY A 93 -3.36 6.08 -9.56
CA GLY A 93 -2.59 4.86 -9.73
C GLY A 93 -1.15 5.10 -10.17
N ALA A 94 -0.93 6.02 -11.11
CA ALA A 94 0.41 6.40 -11.56
C ALA A 94 1.25 6.95 -10.40
N VAL A 95 0.68 7.85 -9.61
CA VAL A 95 1.38 8.41 -8.44
C VAL A 95 1.62 7.35 -7.38
N ALA A 96 0.68 6.44 -7.14
CA ALA A 96 0.87 5.34 -6.20
C ALA A 96 2.05 4.44 -6.59
N ILE A 97 2.18 4.11 -7.89
CA ILE A 97 3.29 3.32 -8.43
C ILE A 97 4.62 4.06 -8.24
N VAL A 98 4.67 5.34 -8.62
CA VAL A 98 5.88 6.17 -8.48
C VAL A 98 6.27 6.33 -7.00
N ALA A 99 5.30 6.61 -6.13
CA ALA A 99 5.54 6.76 -4.69
C ALA A 99 6.04 5.46 -4.05
N GLY A 100 5.47 4.31 -4.43
CA GLY A 100 5.92 3.00 -3.96
C GLY A 100 7.35 2.68 -4.41
N PHE A 101 7.68 2.98 -5.65
CA PHE A 101 9.02 2.81 -6.21
C PHE A 101 10.04 3.72 -5.51
N LEU A 102 9.75 5.01 -5.38
CA LEU A 102 10.60 5.96 -4.68
C LEU A 102 10.77 5.61 -3.20
N GLY A 103 9.69 5.24 -2.53
CA GLY A 103 9.71 4.82 -1.13
C GLY A 103 10.62 3.61 -0.90
N ASN A 104 10.67 2.68 -1.84
CA ASN A 104 11.57 1.54 -1.78
C ASN A 104 13.04 1.99 -2.01
N ILE A 105 13.32 2.80 -3.03
CA ILE A 105 14.68 3.31 -3.32
C ILE A 105 15.25 4.08 -2.13
N VAL A 106 14.44 4.94 -1.51
CA VAL A 106 14.86 5.74 -0.34
C VAL A 106 15.24 4.83 0.83
N GLN A 107 14.48 3.79 1.09
CA GLN A 107 14.74 2.86 2.19
C GLN A 107 15.97 1.97 1.92
N THR A 108 16.16 1.53 0.69
CA THR A 108 17.26 0.63 0.31
C THR A 108 18.56 1.37 0.01
N LYS A 109 18.53 2.71 0.02
CA LYS A 109 19.68 3.57 -0.38
C LYS A 109 20.21 3.20 -1.77
N GLY A 110 19.32 2.93 -2.72
CA GLY A 110 19.64 2.61 -4.10
C GLY A 110 18.68 1.63 -4.75
N ILE A 111 18.80 1.46 -6.08
CA ILE A 111 18.01 0.51 -6.85
C ILE A 111 18.62 -0.87 -6.67
N ILE A 112 17.94 -1.76 -5.97
CA ILE A 112 18.34 -3.15 -5.80
C ILE A 112 17.46 -4.01 -6.70
N PHE A 113 18.03 -4.51 -7.78
CA PHE A 113 17.36 -5.44 -8.67
C PHE A 113 17.84 -6.86 -8.36
N SER A 114 16.99 -7.67 -7.74
CA SER A 114 17.27 -9.08 -7.47
C SER A 114 16.09 -9.95 -7.92
N LEU A 115 16.35 -10.92 -8.79
CA LEU A 115 15.36 -11.89 -9.24
C LEU A 115 15.19 -13.05 -8.24
N LYS A 116 16.11 -13.23 -7.29
CA LYS A 116 16.08 -14.32 -6.29
C LYS A 116 14.78 -14.41 -5.48
N PRO A 117 14.12 -13.29 -5.08
CA PRO A 117 12.84 -13.37 -4.36
C PRO A 117 11.68 -13.85 -5.23
N ILE A 118 11.79 -13.73 -6.57
CA ILE A 118 10.74 -14.07 -7.53
C ILE A 118 10.83 -15.55 -7.96
N GLU A 119 11.94 -16.22 -7.70
CA GLU A 119 12.09 -17.65 -8.02
C GLU A 119 11.04 -18.48 -7.29
N PRO A 120 10.13 -19.18 -8.00
CA PRO A 120 9.07 -19.96 -7.40
C PRO A 120 9.68 -21.17 -6.68
N LYS A 121 9.61 -21.16 -5.35
CA LYS A 121 10.01 -22.30 -4.54
C LYS A 121 8.84 -23.27 -4.40
N PHE A 122 8.65 -24.13 -5.40
CA PHE A 122 7.56 -25.11 -5.45
C PHE A 122 7.48 -26.00 -4.21
N SER A 123 8.61 -26.25 -3.54
CA SER A 123 8.65 -27.01 -2.28
C SER A 123 7.94 -26.31 -1.10
N LYS A 124 7.64 -25.01 -1.22
CA LYS A 124 6.92 -24.23 -0.19
C LYS A 124 5.44 -24.03 -0.48
N ILE A 125 4.96 -24.50 -1.64
CA ILE A 125 3.57 -24.31 -2.09
C ILE A 125 2.62 -25.31 -1.39
N VAL A 126 3.12 -26.39 -0.78
CA VAL A 126 2.27 -27.29 -0.02
C VAL A 126 1.76 -26.57 1.23
N PRO A 127 0.47 -26.19 1.28
CA PRO A 127 -0.08 -25.40 2.37
C PRO A 127 -0.16 -26.25 3.64
N LYS A 128 0.78 -26.05 4.54
CA LYS A 128 0.68 -26.53 5.92
C LYS A 128 -0.21 -25.58 6.70
N VAL A 129 -1.49 -25.56 6.36
CA VAL A 129 -2.49 -24.59 6.87
C VAL A 129 -2.52 -24.55 8.39
N GLY A 130 -2.46 -25.70 9.06
CA GLY A 130 -2.47 -25.79 10.53
C GLY A 130 -1.23 -25.17 11.19
N GLU A 131 -0.04 -25.39 10.62
CA GLU A 131 1.20 -24.77 11.13
C GLU A 131 1.21 -23.24 10.85
N TYR A 132 0.60 -22.80 9.76
CA TYR A 132 0.52 -21.40 9.40
C TYR A 132 -0.35 -20.61 10.38
N PHE A 133 -1.53 -21.14 10.73
CA PHE A 133 -2.41 -20.54 11.72
C PHE A 133 -1.75 -20.47 13.11
N LYS A 134 -1.10 -21.54 13.54
CA LYS A 134 -0.43 -21.59 14.84
C LYS A 134 0.77 -20.63 14.93
N LYS A 135 1.55 -20.48 13.84
CA LYS A 135 2.69 -19.55 13.78
C LYS A 135 2.28 -18.10 13.59
N THR A 136 1.12 -17.80 12.96
CA THR A 136 0.71 -16.44 12.65
C THR A 136 -0.08 -15.80 13.79
N ILE A 137 -1.02 -16.54 14.40
CA ILE A 137 -1.92 -15.99 15.43
C ILE A 137 -1.33 -16.14 16.84
N PHE A 138 -0.73 -17.29 17.15
CA PHE A 138 -0.21 -17.60 18.48
C PHE A 138 1.31 -17.39 18.64
N SER A 139 1.97 -16.75 17.67
CA SER A 139 3.38 -16.38 17.84
C SER A 139 3.51 -15.02 18.55
N GLY A 140 4.57 -14.86 19.36
CA GLY A 140 4.85 -13.57 20.00
C GLY A 140 4.93 -12.39 19.00
N LYS A 141 5.38 -12.66 17.76
CA LYS A 141 5.37 -11.69 16.65
C LYS A 141 3.95 -11.36 16.17
N GLY A 142 3.06 -12.34 16.12
CA GLY A 142 1.65 -12.14 15.76
C GLY A 142 0.94 -11.26 16.79
N LEU A 143 1.12 -11.54 18.06
CA LEU A 143 0.53 -10.76 19.16
C LEU A 143 1.06 -9.32 19.18
N PHE A 144 2.35 -9.13 18.96
CA PHE A 144 2.96 -7.81 18.85
C PHE A 144 2.39 -7.00 17.67
N ASN A 145 2.20 -7.62 16.50
CA ASN A 145 1.62 -6.97 15.34
C ASN A 145 0.14 -6.57 15.57
N ILE A 146 -0.64 -7.42 16.26
CA ILE A 146 -2.02 -7.10 16.64
C ILE A 146 -2.04 -5.92 17.59
N ALA A 147 -1.23 -5.93 18.66
CA ALA A 147 -1.15 -4.82 19.61
C ALA A 147 -0.77 -3.51 18.92
N LYS A 148 0.22 -3.53 18.02
CA LYS A 148 0.64 -2.38 17.21
C LYS A 148 -0.50 -1.85 16.33
N SER A 149 -1.29 -2.74 15.73
CA SER A 149 -2.44 -2.35 14.90
C SER A 149 -3.55 -1.70 15.73
N ILE A 150 -3.85 -2.23 16.91
CA ILE A 150 -4.83 -1.66 17.83
C ILE A 150 -4.41 -0.25 18.26
N ILE A 151 -3.14 -0.07 18.65
CA ILE A 151 -2.62 1.26 19.04
C ILE A 151 -2.77 2.26 17.88
N LYS A 152 -2.47 1.88 16.65
CA LYS A 152 -2.66 2.75 15.48
C LYS A 152 -4.11 3.16 15.29
N ILE A 153 -5.05 2.21 15.41
CA ILE A 153 -6.49 2.48 15.28
C ILE A 153 -6.94 3.47 16.35
N VAL A 154 -6.51 3.27 17.60
CA VAL A 154 -6.85 4.19 18.72
C VAL A 154 -6.31 5.59 18.46
N ILE A 155 -5.06 5.73 18.02
CA ILE A 155 -4.47 7.04 17.70
C ILE A 155 -5.26 7.73 16.59
N ILE A 156 -5.57 7.03 15.50
CA ILE A 156 -6.33 7.58 14.36
C ILE A 156 -7.73 7.99 14.82
N ALA A 157 -8.41 7.19 15.64
CA ALA A 157 -9.73 7.50 16.17
C ALA A 157 -9.71 8.75 17.06
N VAL A 158 -8.72 8.89 17.95
CA VAL A 158 -8.56 10.06 18.81
C VAL A 158 -8.29 11.32 17.99
N VAL A 159 -7.36 11.26 17.05
CA VAL A 159 -7.05 12.39 16.15
C VAL A 159 -8.29 12.77 15.31
N GLY A 160 -8.97 11.78 14.73
CA GLY A 160 -10.20 12.01 13.99
C GLY A 160 -11.30 12.67 14.84
N TYR A 161 -11.49 12.20 16.07
CA TYR A 161 -12.43 12.79 17.01
C TYR A 161 -12.10 14.26 17.35
N ILE A 162 -10.83 14.56 17.63
CA ILE A 162 -10.38 15.92 17.92
C ILE A 162 -10.61 16.85 16.73
N LEU A 163 -10.28 16.39 15.51
CA LEU A 163 -10.48 17.18 14.29
C LEU A 163 -11.96 17.43 14.02
N LEU A 164 -12.81 16.41 14.13
CA LEU A 164 -14.26 16.56 13.97
C LEU A 164 -14.84 17.54 14.99
N LYS A 165 -14.46 17.39 16.27
CA LYS A 165 -14.91 18.32 17.31
C LYS A 165 -14.52 19.76 17.01
N ARG A 166 -13.32 19.97 16.46
CA ARG A 166 -12.85 21.32 16.10
C ARG A 166 -13.62 21.91 14.91
N ILE A 167 -13.99 21.07 13.92
CA ILE A 167 -14.76 21.51 12.75
C ILE A 167 -16.20 21.85 13.13
N PHE A 168 -16.83 21.10 14.04
CA PHE A 168 -18.22 21.34 14.47
C PHE A 168 -18.35 22.44 15.54
N GLN A 169 -17.27 22.96 16.08
CA GLN A 169 -17.27 24.08 17.05
C GLN A 169 -17.05 25.44 16.37
N HIS A 170 -16.78 25.46 15.06
CA HIS A 170 -16.74 26.66 14.22
C HIS A 170 -17.96 26.70 13.28
#